data_6e1d6994857fc21799a5aec4e68223f3
#
_entry.id   6e1d6994857fc21799a5aec4e68223f3
#
_cell.length_a   1.000
_cell.length_b   1.000
_cell.length_c   1.000
_cell.angle_alpha   90.00
_cell.angle_beta   90.00
_cell.angle_gamma   90.00
#
_symmetry.space_group_name_H-M   'P 1'
#
loop_
_entity.id
_entity.type
_entity.pdbx_description
1 polymer ?
#
loop_
_entity_poly.entity_id
_entity_poly.type
_entity_poly.pdbx_seq_one_letter_code
_entity_poly.pdbx_strand_id
1 'polypeptide(L)'
;MENFESKKLDRFKGRPFEAKRERRKWVLLSGSFLVGLFFLIYFFVIPSASPPPPAALPSSLAPTFQEPQFHTIEGEVKERSTLFQSLTEKNIPPRWIDLIISKLKFYVNFKRIKGGTYRFVTDEKGELVKFIYEASPTEIYEIEKDAQGYVAQRKKVPLETHLVKVVGEIHSSLFEAMDAAGEQDPLTIAFAEILAWEIDFYKDVREGDRFKVVVEKIYKGDQFIEYGTLHGIEYQRGEKIIRGIRYKDGYYNEKGISLRKAFLKVPLRFNRISSKFSLARKHPILGGTRPHLGVDYAAPPGTPIWAVADGTVASSGWNNGFGNQVILRHMNGYMTCYGHLSAFGPGIRKGVRVTQKQVIGYVGSTGLSTGPHLDYRLAKDGQFRNPLKETFPAGLPIGKGEMETFHQRRDERLVWLQGDSPYPPSQGTMGFNR
;
A
#
# COMPACT_ATOMS: atom_id res chain seq x y z
N MET A 1 19.54 -31.22 -31.18
CA MET A 1 18.23 -30.83 -30.65
C MET A 1 18.34 -29.45 -30.01
N GLU A 2 18.87 -28.55 -30.77
CA GLU A 2 18.96 -27.10 -30.51
C GLU A 2 18.08 -26.44 -31.55
N ASN A 3 17.17 -25.53 -31.19
CA ASN A 3 16.35 -24.68 -32.04
C ASN A 3 14.83 -24.77 -31.80
N PHE A 4 14.38 -24.67 -30.55
CA PHE A 4 12.96 -24.47 -30.29
C PHE A 4 12.59 -23.40 -29.24
N GLU A 5 13.59 -22.74 -28.62
CA GLU A 5 13.31 -21.72 -27.58
C GLU A 5 13.54 -20.25 -27.98
N SER A 6 14.09 -19.97 -29.16
CA SER A 6 14.41 -18.57 -29.52
C SER A 6 13.30 -17.81 -30.28
N LYS A 7 12.16 -18.44 -30.59
CA LYS A 7 11.08 -17.81 -31.38
C LYS A 7 9.88 -17.29 -30.63
N LYS A 8 9.87 -17.29 -29.29
CA LYS A 8 8.74 -16.79 -28.50
C LYS A 8 8.97 -15.45 -27.79
N LEU A 9 10.15 -14.86 -27.89
CA LEU A 9 10.47 -13.59 -27.22
C LEU A 9 10.40 -12.32 -28.08
N ASP A 10 10.22 -12.45 -29.40
CA ASP A 10 10.21 -11.30 -30.32
C ASP A 10 8.82 -10.78 -30.73
N ARG A 11 7.75 -11.21 -30.09
CA ARG A 11 6.39 -10.81 -30.45
C ARG A 11 5.79 -9.65 -29.63
N PHE A 12 6.59 -9.00 -28.77
CA PHE A 12 6.15 -7.85 -27.95
C PHE A 12 7.00 -6.58 -28.14
N LYS A 13 7.49 -6.33 -29.36
CA LYS A 13 7.92 -4.98 -29.72
C LYS A 13 6.81 -4.30 -30.52
N GLY A 14 5.90 -3.67 -29.80
CA GLY A 14 4.90 -2.77 -30.36
C GLY A 14 5.59 -1.56 -31.00
N ARG A 15 5.19 -1.23 -32.22
CA ARG A 15 5.61 -0.05 -32.97
C ARG A 15 5.19 1.22 -32.21
N PRO A 16 5.98 2.30 -32.24
CA PRO A 16 5.56 3.57 -31.66
C PRO A 16 4.38 4.14 -32.45
N PHE A 17 3.35 4.50 -31.72
CA PHE A 17 2.15 5.16 -32.26
C PHE A 17 2.48 6.64 -32.45
N GLU A 18 2.65 7.09 -33.69
CA GLU A 18 2.74 8.50 -34.02
C GLU A 18 1.38 9.18 -33.83
N ALA A 19 1.25 9.98 -32.80
CA ALA A 19 0.09 10.82 -32.59
C ALA A 19 0.07 11.99 -33.59
N LYS A 20 -0.77 11.89 -34.61
CA LYS A 20 -1.14 13.03 -35.47
C LYS A 20 -1.84 14.10 -34.64
N ARG A 21 -1.15 15.19 -34.43
CA ARG A 21 -1.62 16.41 -33.77
C ARG A 21 -2.50 17.19 -34.75
N GLU A 22 -3.80 16.96 -34.79
CA GLU A 22 -4.75 17.82 -35.48
C GLU A 22 -4.90 19.15 -34.74
N ARG A 23 -4.45 20.24 -35.37
CA ARG A 23 -4.68 21.59 -34.94
C ARG A 23 -6.13 21.98 -35.26
N ARG A 24 -7.01 21.99 -34.30
CA ARG A 24 -8.30 22.69 -34.43
C ARG A 24 -8.08 24.17 -34.27
N LYS A 25 -8.25 24.91 -35.37
CA LYS A 25 -8.31 26.37 -35.42
C LYS A 25 -9.60 26.82 -34.74
N TRP A 26 -9.48 27.55 -33.64
CA TRP A 26 -10.60 28.29 -33.06
C TRP A 26 -10.74 29.60 -33.79
N VAL A 27 -11.88 29.80 -34.46
CA VAL A 27 -12.34 31.06 -35.00
C VAL A 27 -13.02 31.78 -33.83
N LEU A 28 -12.37 32.82 -33.32
CA LEU A 28 -12.99 33.78 -32.40
C LEU A 28 -13.60 34.88 -33.22
N LEU A 29 -14.90 34.90 -33.29
CA LEU A 29 -15.71 36.01 -33.83
C LEU A 29 -15.82 37.14 -32.80
N SER A 30 -15.26 38.25 -33.20
CA SER A 30 -15.69 39.64 -32.95
C SER A 30 -17.00 39.88 -32.22
N GLY A 31 -16.93 40.39 -30.98
CA GLY A 31 -18.11 40.82 -30.19
C GLY A 31 -17.78 41.76 -29.03
N SER A 32 -16.65 42.47 -29.05
CA SER A 32 -16.25 43.30 -27.89
C SER A 32 -15.67 44.67 -28.27
N PHE A 33 -16.07 45.24 -29.41
CA PHE A 33 -15.51 46.52 -29.86
C PHE A 33 -16.43 47.74 -29.66
N LEU A 34 -17.62 47.57 -29.06
CA LEU A 34 -18.60 48.66 -28.91
C LEU A 34 -18.83 49.18 -27.48
N VAL A 35 -18.25 48.58 -26.46
CA VAL A 35 -18.38 49.06 -25.07
C VAL A 35 -17.19 49.93 -24.62
N GLY A 36 -16.04 49.80 -25.29
CA GLY A 36 -14.82 50.60 -24.96
C GLY A 36 -14.86 52.05 -25.38
N LEU A 37 -15.69 52.43 -26.35
CA LEU A 37 -15.75 53.81 -26.89
C LEU A 37 -16.62 54.77 -26.07
N PHE A 38 -17.49 54.28 -25.22
CA PHE A 38 -18.39 55.13 -24.40
C PHE A 38 -17.76 55.62 -23.10
N PHE A 39 -16.70 54.95 -22.62
CA PHE A 39 -15.97 55.35 -21.40
C PHE A 39 -14.83 56.37 -21.66
N LEU A 40 -14.39 56.54 -22.91
CA LEU A 40 -13.30 57.44 -23.26
C LEU A 40 -13.77 58.89 -23.46
N ILE A 41 -15.08 59.15 -23.69
CA ILE A 41 -15.62 60.52 -23.92
C ILE A 41 -16.08 61.18 -22.61
N TYR A 42 -16.28 60.40 -21.54
CA TYR A 42 -16.74 60.95 -20.25
C TYR A 42 -15.63 61.53 -19.38
N PHE A 43 -14.35 61.29 -19.70
CA PHE A 43 -13.22 61.73 -18.89
C PHE A 43 -12.49 62.98 -19.41
N PHE A 44 -12.92 63.58 -20.56
CA PHE A 44 -12.20 64.69 -21.18
C PHE A 44 -12.87 66.05 -21.17
N VAL A 45 -14.01 66.26 -20.51
CA VAL A 45 -14.78 67.55 -20.60
C VAL A 45 -15.14 68.15 -19.23
N ILE A 46 -14.38 67.91 -18.17
CA ILE A 46 -14.53 68.70 -16.94
C ILE A 46 -13.15 69.20 -16.53
N PRO A 47 -12.86 70.53 -16.61
CA PRO A 47 -11.64 71.07 -16.04
C PRO A 47 -11.78 71.10 -14.52
N SER A 48 -11.21 70.11 -13.84
CA SER A 48 -11.04 70.12 -12.38
C SER A 48 -10.02 71.17 -12.01
N ALA A 49 -10.43 72.23 -11.38
CA ALA A 49 -9.55 73.12 -10.68
C ALA A 49 -8.82 72.34 -9.56
N SER A 50 -7.51 72.21 -9.70
CA SER A 50 -6.66 71.60 -8.68
C SER A 50 -6.64 72.44 -7.41
N PRO A 51 -6.90 71.89 -6.22
CA PRO A 51 -6.64 72.61 -4.98
C PRO A 51 -5.14 72.90 -4.83
N PRO A 52 -4.72 73.98 -4.18
CA PRO A 52 -3.31 74.26 -3.95
C PRO A 52 -2.66 73.14 -3.13
N PRO A 53 -1.37 72.83 -3.40
CA PRO A 53 -0.68 71.76 -2.66
C PRO A 53 -0.65 72.10 -1.16
N PRO A 54 -0.96 71.16 -0.28
CA PRO A 54 -0.77 71.34 1.17
C PRO A 54 0.71 71.60 1.44
N ALA A 55 0.96 72.55 2.31
CA ALA A 55 2.33 72.91 2.77
C ALA A 55 3.04 71.63 3.25
N ALA A 56 4.24 71.40 2.71
CA ALA A 56 5.10 70.26 3.11
C ALA A 56 5.35 70.33 4.62
N LEU A 57 4.74 69.43 5.35
CA LEU A 57 5.15 69.13 6.73
C LEU A 57 6.54 68.49 6.65
N PRO A 58 7.46 68.82 7.60
CA PRO A 58 8.81 68.25 7.60
C PRO A 58 8.66 66.70 7.70
N SER A 59 9.34 66.02 6.80
CA SER A 59 9.40 64.54 6.75
C SER A 59 9.97 64.05 8.07
N SER A 60 9.08 63.75 9.02
CA SER A 60 9.44 62.93 10.17
C SER A 60 9.94 61.59 9.62
N LEU A 61 11.19 61.28 9.93
CA LEU A 61 11.85 60.01 9.68
C LEU A 61 11.02 58.93 10.34
N ALA A 62 10.01 58.41 9.62
CA ALA A 62 9.39 57.16 10.00
C ALA A 62 10.53 56.10 9.97
N PRO A 63 10.74 55.33 10.98
CA PRO A 63 11.71 54.26 10.95
C PRO A 63 11.29 53.33 9.83
N THR A 64 12.13 53.20 8.80
CA THR A 64 11.95 52.22 7.74
C THR A 64 12.05 50.86 8.42
N PHE A 65 10.92 50.25 8.68
CA PHE A 65 10.86 48.84 9.09
C PHE A 65 11.39 48.05 7.90
N GLN A 66 12.67 47.70 7.91
CA GLN A 66 13.20 46.70 7.00
C GLN A 66 12.60 45.37 7.42
N GLU A 67 11.81 44.77 6.53
CA GLU A 67 11.37 43.40 6.75
C GLU A 67 12.62 42.51 6.89
N PRO A 68 12.66 41.62 7.90
CA PRO A 68 13.81 40.75 8.10
C PRO A 68 14.01 39.88 6.86
N GLN A 69 15.21 39.96 6.28
CA GLN A 69 15.57 39.12 5.13
C GLN A 69 15.95 37.73 5.62
N PHE A 70 15.36 36.72 5.01
CA PHE A 70 15.62 35.30 5.33
C PHE A 70 16.33 34.65 4.14
N HIS A 71 17.33 33.82 4.43
CA HIS A 71 17.99 32.95 3.45
C HIS A 71 17.45 31.54 3.57
N THR A 72 16.95 30.97 2.47
CA THR A 72 16.38 29.63 2.44
C THR A 72 17.24 28.72 1.57
N ILE A 73 17.65 27.57 2.12
CA ILE A 73 18.29 26.48 1.41
C ILE A 73 17.31 25.32 1.34
N GLU A 74 16.98 24.88 0.14
CA GLU A 74 16.14 23.71 -0.10
C GLU A 74 16.97 22.53 -0.58
N GLY A 75 16.56 21.32 -0.16
CA GLY A 75 17.24 20.10 -0.55
C GLY A 75 16.32 18.88 -0.45
N GLU A 76 16.83 17.79 -1.02
CA GLU A 76 16.16 16.50 -1.03
C GLU A 76 17.09 15.43 -0.46
N VAL A 77 16.55 14.54 0.36
CA VAL A 77 17.24 13.33 0.79
C VAL A 77 16.99 12.24 -0.25
N LYS A 78 18.00 11.94 -1.04
CA LYS A 78 17.90 10.92 -2.11
C LYS A 78 17.79 9.53 -1.53
N GLU A 79 17.26 8.58 -2.32
CA GLU A 79 17.27 7.17 -1.96
C GLU A 79 18.69 6.68 -1.61
N ARG A 80 18.81 5.92 -0.53
CA ARG A 80 20.08 5.39 0.02
C ARG A 80 21.04 6.46 0.55
N SER A 81 20.62 7.73 0.64
CA SER A 81 21.34 8.80 1.34
C SER A 81 20.78 9.01 2.75
N THR A 82 21.47 9.82 3.53
CA THR A 82 21.01 10.23 4.88
C THR A 82 20.71 11.71 4.90
N LEU A 83 19.83 12.14 5.82
CA LEU A 83 19.59 13.58 6.02
C LEU A 83 20.91 14.31 6.35
N PHE A 84 21.77 13.72 7.18
CA PHE A 84 23.10 14.25 7.49
C PHE A 84 23.92 14.53 6.24
N GLN A 85 24.03 13.53 5.36
CA GLN A 85 24.81 13.65 4.12
C GLN A 85 24.22 14.74 3.20
N SER A 86 22.90 14.78 3.02
CA SER A 86 22.24 15.76 2.17
C SER A 86 22.42 17.20 2.70
N LEU A 87 22.37 17.40 4.01
CA LEU A 87 22.65 18.71 4.64
C LEU A 87 24.12 19.13 4.45
N THR A 88 25.05 18.17 4.53
CA THR A 88 26.48 18.42 4.30
C THR A 88 26.75 18.80 2.84
N GLU A 89 26.16 18.12 1.88
CA GLU A 89 26.26 18.43 0.45
C GLU A 89 25.76 19.82 0.10
N LYS A 90 24.82 20.37 0.88
CA LYS A 90 24.32 21.75 0.74
C LYS A 90 25.13 22.78 1.53
N ASN A 91 26.29 22.39 2.07
CA ASN A 91 27.19 23.25 2.86
C ASN A 91 26.52 23.89 4.10
N ILE A 92 25.54 23.22 4.69
CA ILE A 92 24.95 23.67 5.95
C ILE A 92 25.99 23.52 7.07
N PRO A 93 26.23 24.57 7.90
CA PRO A 93 27.24 24.52 8.95
C PRO A 93 27.06 23.33 9.89
N PRO A 94 28.13 22.62 10.29
CA PRO A 94 28.08 21.42 11.14
C PRO A 94 27.29 21.63 12.44
N ARG A 95 27.41 22.80 13.06
CA ARG A 95 26.64 23.14 14.28
C ARG A 95 25.13 23.00 14.11
N TRP A 96 24.61 23.36 12.95
CA TRP A 96 23.18 23.24 12.62
C TRP A 96 22.79 21.82 12.28
N ILE A 97 23.65 21.09 11.58
CA ILE A 97 23.42 19.66 11.30
C ILE A 97 23.29 18.88 12.60
N ASP A 98 24.23 19.08 13.54
CA ASP A 98 24.22 18.41 14.84
C ASP A 98 22.96 18.76 15.66
N LEU A 99 22.58 20.04 15.65
CA LEU A 99 21.36 20.49 16.31
C LEU A 99 20.12 19.80 15.71
N ILE A 100 19.98 19.82 14.36
CA ILE A 100 18.85 19.23 13.64
C ILE A 100 18.75 17.75 13.96
N ILE A 101 19.85 17.00 13.82
CA ILE A 101 19.88 15.56 14.09
C ILE A 101 19.56 15.28 15.56
N SER A 102 20.14 16.05 16.50
CA SER A 102 19.90 15.85 17.93
C SER A 102 18.45 16.09 18.35
N LYS A 103 17.78 17.07 17.72
CA LYS A 103 16.39 17.40 18.01
C LYS A 103 15.41 16.44 17.33
N LEU A 104 15.67 16.04 16.07
CA LEU A 104 14.79 15.14 15.31
C LEU A 104 14.90 13.68 15.73
N LYS A 105 15.96 13.22 16.38
CA LYS A 105 16.16 11.81 16.77
C LYS A 105 15.02 11.21 17.60
N PHE A 106 14.24 12.03 18.30
CA PHE A 106 13.11 11.61 19.11
C PHE A 106 11.83 11.38 18.28
N TYR A 107 11.78 11.92 17.06
CA TYR A 107 10.64 11.84 16.15
C TYR A 107 10.92 10.97 14.94
N VAL A 108 12.17 10.96 14.46
CA VAL A 108 12.56 10.37 13.17
C VAL A 108 13.52 9.22 13.39
N ASN A 109 13.19 8.05 12.87
CA ASN A 109 14.13 6.95 12.79
C ASN A 109 15.02 7.09 11.55
N PHE A 110 16.17 7.73 11.72
CA PHE A 110 17.10 8.00 10.60
C PHE A 110 17.59 6.76 9.84
N LYS A 111 17.50 5.55 10.42
CA LYS A 111 17.83 4.29 9.75
C LYS A 111 16.74 3.83 8.77
N ARG A 112 15.55 4.41 8.83
CA ARG A 112 14.39 4.06 8.01
C ARG A 112 13.95 5.17 7.05
N ILE A 113 14.70 6.27 7.00
CA ILE A 113 14.45 7.34 6.03
C ILE A 113 14.62 6.77 4.62
N LYS A 114 13.60 6.96 3.78
CA LYS A 114 13.62 6.54 2.37
C LYS A 114 13.73 7.72 1.40
N GLY A 115 13.76 8.94 1.92
CA GLY A 115 13.78 10.17 1.13
C GLY A 115 13.15 11.33 1.88
N GLY A 116 12.68 12.33 1.14
CA GLY A 116 11.99 13.51 1.64
C GLY A 116 12.69 14.80 1.26
N THR A 117 12.01 15.92 1.46
CA THR A 117 12.53 17.25 1.17
C THR A 117 12.74 18.04 2.45
N TYR A 118 13.63 19.01 2.42
CA TYR A 118 13.82 19.89 3.56
C TYR A 118 14.03 21.34 3.14
N ARG A 119 13.68 22.24 4.07
CA ARG A 119 13.97 23.67 3.99
C ARG A 119 14.72 24.10 5.25
N PHE A 120 15.86 24.75 5.04
CA PHE A 120 16.71 25.32 6.06
C PHE A 120 16.67 26.83 5.93
N VAL A 121 16.12 27.55 6.90
CA VAL A 121 15.88 28.99 6.86
C VAL A 121 16.71 29.67 7.93
N THR A 122 17.52 30.65 7.52
CA THR A 122 18.35 31.47 8.42
C THR A 122 18.00 32.95 8.31
N ASP A 123 18.35 33.70 9.34
CA ASP A 123 18.36 35.15 9.31
C ASP A 123 19.62 35.69 8.58
N GLU A 124 19.75 37.02 8.49
CA GLU A 124 20.90 37.72 7.87
C GLU A 124 22.22 37.40 8.58
N LYS A 125 22.19 36.97 9.85
CA LYS A 125 23.38 36.62 10.65
C LYS A 125 23.77 35.14 10.48
N GLY A 126 23.02 34.37 9.67
CA GLY A 126 23.23 32.95 9.49
C GLY A 126 22.77 32.09 10.68
N GLU A 127 21.94 32.66 11.57
CA GLU A 127 21.31 31.90 12.66
C GLU A 127 20.07 31.16 12.15
N LEU A 128 19.90 29.92 12.61
CA LEU A 128 18.74 29.11 12.22
C LEU A 128 17.46 29.74 12.76
N VAL A 129 16.55 30.06 11.88
CA VAL A 129 15.20 30.52 12.22
C VAL A 129 14.24 29.37 12.23
N LYS A 130 14.30 28.54 11.15
CA LYS A 130 13.40 27.41 10.99
C LYS A 130 14.05 26.31 10.16
N PHE A 131 13.79 25.07 10.56
CA PHE A 131 14.09 23.90 9.73
C PHE A 131 12.82 23.06 9.56
N ILE A 132 12.50 22.68 8.34
CA ILE A 132 11.38 21.85 8.00
C ILE A 132 11.91 20.62 7.27
N TYR A 133 11.51 19.43 7.72
CA TYR A 133 11.80 18.18 7.04
C TYR A 133 10.47 17.46 6.73
N GLU A 134 10.16 17.30 5.47
CA GLU A 134 9.00 16.59 4.95
C GLU A 134 9.45 15.18 4.52
N ALA A 135 9.36 14.21 5.44
CA ALA A 135 9.72 12.81 5.17
C ALA A 135 8.69 12.13 4.25
N SER A 136 7.45 12.58 4.28
CA SER A 136 6.34 12.21 3.40
C SER A 136 5.29 13.34 3.40
N PRO A 137 4.28 13.31 2.53
CA PRO A 137 3.18 14.29 2.55
C PRO A 137 2.47 14.40 3.92
N THR A 138 2.53 13.35 4.74
CA THR A 138 1.87 13.28 6.05
C THR A 138 2.81 13.32 7.24
N GLU A 139 4.12 13.28 6.99
CA GLU A 139 5.15 13.29 8.04
C GLU A 139 6.06 14.50 7.87
N ILE A 140 5.67 15.61 8.52
CA ILE A 140 6.38 16.88 8.51
C ILE A 140 6.91 17.16 9.90
N TYR A 141 8.19 17.47 10.00
CA TYR A 141 8.88 17.81 11.21
C TYR A 141 9.42 19.23 11.10
N GLU A 142 9.22 20.02 12.13
CA GLU A 142 9.68 21.41 12.20
C GLU A 142 10.58 21.61 13.41
N ILE A 143 11.65 22.40 13.22
CA ILE A 143 12.46 22.92 14.30
C ILE A 143 12.37 24.44 14.22
N GLU A 144 11.96 25.06 15.29
CA GLU A 144 11.86 26.52 15.44
C GLU A 144 12.55 26.97 16.73
N LYS A 145 13.01 28.21 16.74
CA LYS A 145 13.59 28.84 17.93
C LYS A 145 12.46 29.46 18.74
N ASP A 146 12.37 29.08 20.02
CA ASP A 146 11.48 29.71 21.00
C ASP A 146 12.29 30.46 22.07
N ALA A 147 11.62 30.95 23.11
CA ALA A 147 12.24 31.67 24.20
C ALA A 147 13.24 30.84 25.04
N GLN A 148 13.16 29.50 24.95
CA GLN A 148 13.98 28.55 25.71
C GLN A 148 15.03 27.86 24.82
N GLY A 149 15.07 28.17 23.53
CA GLY A 149 15.99 27.59 22.54
C GLY A 149 15.30 26.95 21.36
N TYR A 150 15.92 25.91 20.76
CA TYR A 150 15.34 25.21 19.60
C TYR A 150 14.46 24.06 20.04
N VAL A 151 13.23 24.02 19.54
CA VAL A 151 12.24 22.98 19.80
C VAL A 151 11.89 22.27 18.49
N ALA A 152 11.90 20.93 18.52
CA ALA A 152 11.41 20.12 17.42
C ALA A 152 10.00 19.65 17.69
N GLN A 153 9.16 19.63 16.67
CA GLN A 153 7.81 19.11 16.74
C GLN A 153 7.42 18.38 15.44
N ARG A 154 6.52 17.41 15.56
CA ARG A 154 5.84 16.84 14.40
C ARG A 154 4.62 17.71 14.08
N LYS A 155 4.60 18.27 12.89
CA LYS A 155 3.46 19.07 12.42
C LYS A 155 2.25 18.19 12.18
N LYS A 156 1.12 18.54 12.75
CA LYS A 156 -0.15 17.90 12.46
C LYS A 156 -0.60 18.35 11.06
N VAL A 157 -0.59 17.42 10.10
CA VAL A 157 -1.07 17.67 8.75
C VAL A 157 -2.58 17.40 8.72
N PRO A 158 -3.41 18.37 8.35
CA PRO A 158 -4.84 18.13 8.18
C PRO A 158 -5.03 17.19 6.97
N LEU A 159 -5.69 16.07 7.20
CA LEU A 159 -6.04 15.09 6.18
C LEU A 159 -7.57 14.99 6.11
N GLU A 160 -8.08 14.91 4.90
CA GLU A 160 -9.49 14.70 4.63
C GLU A 160 -9.70 13.28 4.10
N THR A 161 -10.73 12.62 4.62
CA THR A 161 -11.09 11.27 4.17
C THR A 161 -12.41 11.33 3.42
N HIS A 162 -12.37 10.99 2.14
CA HIS A 162 -13.53 10.94 1.27
C HIS A 162 -13.90 9.49 1.00
N LEU A 163 -15.16 9.12 1.28
CA LEU A 163 -15.69 7.81 0.94
C LEU A 163 -16.24 7.86 -0.48
N VAL A 164 -15.65 7.05 -1.37
CA VAL A 164 -15.91 7.09 -2.81
C VAL A 164 -16.30 5.69 -3.31
N LYS A 165 -17.24 5.64 -4.25
CA LYS A 165 -17.55 4.44 -5.02
C LYS A 165 -16.86 4.50 -6.38
N VAL A 166 -16.00 3.53 -6.65
CA VAL A 166 -15.32 3.30 -7.92
C VAL A 166 -16.04 2.20 -8.67
N VAL A 167 -16.32 2.41 -9.94
CA VAL A 167 -16.98 1.43 -10.82
C VAL A 167 -16.21 1.32 -12.13
N GLY A 168 -16.19 0.14 -12.72
CA GLY A 168 -15.56 -0.07 -14.02
C GLY A 168 -16.00 -1.36 -14.69
N GLU A 169 -15.74 -1.42 -16.00
CA GLU A 169 -15.91 -2.61 -16.83
C GLU A 169 -14.56 -3.04 -17.38
N ILE A 170 -14.30 -4.33 -17.38
CA ILE A 170 -13.03 -4.90 -17.79
C ILE A 170 -13.08 -5.21 -19.26
N HIS A 171 -12.16 -4.62 -20.05
CA HIS A 171 -12.00 -4.89 -21.48
C HIS A 171 -10.81 -5.82 -21.74
N SER A 172 -9.75 -5.74 -20.94
CA SER A 172 -8.54 -6.55 -21.11
C SER A 172 -8.04 -7.12 -19.78
N SER A 173 -7.85 -6.26 -18.78
CA SER A 173 -7.38 -6.64 -17.45
C SER A 173 -8.00 -5.78 -16.35
N LEU A 174 -7.97 -6.27 -15.11
CA LEU A 174 -8.41 -5.51 -13.94
C LEU A 174 -7.56 -4.25 -13.75
N PHE A 175 -6.24 -4.33 -14.01
CA PHE A 175 -5.33 -3.19 -13.85
C PHE A 175 -5.68 -2.05 -14.81
N GLU A 176 -5.86 -2.36 -16.10
CA GLU A 176 -6.25 -1.34 -17.08
C GLU A 176 -7.64 -0.76 -16.82
N ALA A 177 -8.58 -1.57 -16.33
CA ALA A 177 -9.92 -1.09 -16.00
C ALA A 177 -9.93 -0.19 -14.77
N MET A 178 -9.09 -0.47 -13.76
CA MET A 178 -8.92 0.39 -12.58
C MET A 178 -8.20 1.70 -12.95
N ASP A 179 -7.16 1.64 -13.79
CA ASP A 179 -6.44 2.83 -14.29
C ASP A 179 -7.39 3.72 -15.12
N ALA A 180 -8.21 3.14 -16.00
CA ALA A 180 -9.25 3.86 -16.74
C ALA A 180 -10.31 4.51 -15.83
N ALA A 181 -10.55 3.94 -14.65
CA ALA A 181 -11.40 4.54 -13.61
C ALA A 181 -10.68 5.63 -12.79
N GLY A 182 -9.42 5.94 -13.10
CA GLY A 182 -8.60 6.95 -12.40
C GLY A 182 -7.98 6.44 -11.10
N GLU A 183 -7.83 5.13 -10.94
CA GLU A 183 -7.34 4.51 -9.71
C GLU A 183 -5.91 4.00 -9.88
N GLN A 184 -5.17 3.96 -8.75
CA GLN A 184 -3.78 3.51 -8.73
C GLN A 184 -3.67 2.02 -8.37
N ASP A 185 -2.52 1.41 -8.71
CA ASP A 185 -2.19 0.00 -8.46
C ASP A 185 -2.48 -0.51 -7.03
N PRO A 186 -2.25 0.24 -5.93
CA PRO A 186 -2.55 -0.24 -4.60
C PRO A 186 -4.01 -0.65 -4.40
N LEU A 187 -4.98 0.07 -5.00
CA LEU A 187 -6.39 -0.30 -4.93
C LEU A 187 -6.68 -1.60 -5.71
N THR A 188 -6.11 -1.71 -6.91
CA THR A 188 -6.23 -2.90 -7.76
C THR A 188 -5.69 -4.14 -7.06
N ILE A 189 -4.51 -4.02 -6.45
CA ILE A 189 -3.88 -5.11 -5.69
C ILE A 189 -4.75 -5.52 -4.50
N ALA A 190 -5.23 -4.55 -3.72
CA ALA A 190 -6.08 -4.83 -2.57
C ALA A 190 -7.41 -5.50 -2.97
N PHE A 191 -8.05 -5.03 -4.05
CA PHE A 191 -9.24 -5.66 -4.61
C PHE A 191 -8.99 -7.11 -5.02
N ALA A 192 -7.92 -7.34 -5.80
CA ALA A 192 -7.54 -8.66 -6.25
C ALA A 192 -7.20 -9.61 -5.08
N GLU A 193 -6.51 -9.12 -4.05
CA GLU A 193 -6.18 -9.91 -2.86
C GLU A 193 -7.41 -10.35 -2.06
N ILE A 194 -8.42 -9.49 -1.94
CA ILE A 194 -9.67 -9.83 -1.23
C ILE A 194 -10.42 -10.95 -1.94
N LEU A 195 -10.46 -10.93 -3.27
CA LEU A 195 -11.17 -11.92 -4.09
C LEU A 195 -10.29 -13.06 -4.61
N ALA A 196 -8.99 -13.09 -4.27
CA ALA A 196 -8.02 -14.06 -4.81
C ALA A 196 -8.40 -15.53 -4.61
N TRP A 197 -9.32 -15.83 -3.71
CA TRP A 197 -9.80 -17.16 -3.45
C TRP A 197 -11.04 -17.55 -4.27
N GLU A 198 -11.75 -16.57 -4.79
CA GLU A 198 -12.95 -16.75 -5.60
C GLU A 198 -12.67 -16.60 -7.09
N ILE A 199 -11.63 -15.80 -7.45
CA ILE A 199 -11.29 -15.42 -8.81
C ILE A 199 -9.78 -15.45 -8.98
N ASP A 200 -9.30 -16.12 -10.03
CA ASP A 200 -7.92 -15.99 -10.53
C ASP A 200 -7.90 -14.86 -11.56
N PHE A 201 -7.51 -13.65 -11.13
CA PHE A 201 -7.50 -12.46 -12.00
C PHE A 201 -6.55 -12.55 -13.20
N TYR A 202 -5.68 -13.55 -13.26
CA TYR A 202 -4.84 -13.82 -14.43
C TYR A 202 -5.48 -14.75 -15.47
N LYS A 203 -6.42 -15.61 -15.02
CA LYS A 203 -6.99 -16.67 -15.87
C LYS A 203 -8.47 -16.55 -16.07
N ASP A 204 -9.17 -16.05 -15.06
CA ASP A 204 -10.63 -16.13 -15.01
C ASP A 204 -11.32 -14.88 -15.54
N VAL A 205 -10.63 -13.74 -15.60
CA VAL A 205 -11.20 -12.46 -16.05
C VAL A 205 -11.61 -12.54 -17.52
N ARG A 206 -12.77 -11.94 -17.83
CA ARG A 206 -13.32 -11.87 -19.20
C ARG A 206 -13.68 -10.43 -19.55
N GLU A 207 -13.65 -10.11 -20.81
CA GLU A 207 -14.22 -8.87 -21.33
C GLU A 207 -15.70 -8.75 -20.97
N GLY A 208 -16.12 -7.57 -20.51
CA GLY A 208 -17.46 -7.30 -20.03
C GLY A 208 -17.68 -7.62 -18.53
N ASP A 209 -16.70 -8.19 -17.84
CA ASP A 209 -16.77 -8.30 -16.37
C ASP A 209 -16.76 -6.91 -15.73
N ARG A 210 -17.50 -6.73 -14.63
CA ARG A 210 -17.65 -5.44 -13.96
C ARG A 210 -17.18 -5.50 -12.51
N PHE A 211 -16.72 -4.36 -12.01
CA PHE A 211 -16.38 -4.23 -10.61
C PHE A 211 -16.96 -2.97 -9.99
N LYS A 212 -17.16 -3.02 -8.66
CA LYS A 212 -17.44 -1.86 -7.84
C LYS A 212 -16.63 -1.94 -6.55
N VAL A 213 -16.14 -0.79 -6.10
CA VAL A 213 -15.39 -0.68 -4.84
C VAL A 213 -15.90 0.52 -4.07
N VAL A 214 -16.16 0.36 -2.80
CA VAL A 214 -16.40 1.46 -1.86
C VAL A 214 -15.17 1.59 -0.98
N VAL A 215 -14.46 2.70 -1.12
CA VAL A 215 -13.13 2.91 -0.53
C VAL A 215 -12.99 4.32 0.03
N GLU A 216 -12.25 4.44 1.12
CA GLU A 216 -11.78 5.73 1.63
C GLU A 216 -10.59 6.20 0.79
N LYS A 217 -10.64 7.45 0.32
CA LYS A 217 -9.49 8.15 -0.27
C LYS A 217 -9.07 9.26 0.67
N ILE A 218 -7.79 9.29 1.01
CA ILE A 218 -7.21 10.25 1.94
C ILE A 218 -6.52 11.35 1.16
N TYR A 219 -6.84 12.60 1.46
CA TYR A 219 -6.33 13.79 0.79
C TYR A 219 -5.65 14.74 1.76
N LYS A 220 -4.66 15.50 1.25
CA LYS A 220 -4.08 16.70 1.86
C LYS A 220 -4.41 17.88 0.95
N GLY A 221 -5.43 18.66 1.29
CA GLY A 221 -6.05 19.58 0.33
C GLY A 221 -6.54 18.80 -0.89
N ASP A 222 -6.19 19.24 -2.10
CA ASP A 222 -6.57 18.57 -3.35
C ASP A 222 -5.65 17.38 -3.73
N GLN A 223 -4.57 17.16 -3.00
CA GLN A 223 -3.61 16.09 -3.31
C GLN A 223 -4.07 14.76 -2.73
N PHE A 224 -4.30 13.76 -3.60
CA PHE A 224 -4.49 12.37 -3.17
C PHE A 224 -3.21 11.82 -2.52
N ILE A 225 -3.34 11.21 -1.35
CA ILE A 225 -2.23 10.65 -0.59
C ILE A 225 -2.23 9.13 -0.65
N GLU A 226 -3.33 8.51 -0.23
CA GLU A 226 -3.43 7.04 -0.17
C GLU A 226 -4.89 6.58 -0.09
N TYR A 227 -5.07 5.27 -0.28
CA TYR A 227 -6.34 4.63 0.01
C TYR A 227 -6.39 4.21 1.48
N GLY A 228 -7.51 4.53 2.13
CA GLY A 228 -7.84 4.04 3.44
C GLY A 228 -8.55 2.68 3.39
N THR A 229 -9.61 2.53 4.17
CA THR A 229 -10.38 1.29 4.28
C THR A 229 -11.21 1.03 3.03
N LEU A 230 -11.13 -0.21 2.50
CA LEU A 230 -12.11 -0.72 1.52
C LEU A 230 -13.31 -1.27 2.30
N HIS A 231 -14.46 -0.61 2.18
CA HIS A 231 -15.67 -0.96 2.93
C HIS A 231 -16.49 -2.07 2.28
N GLY A 232 -16.48 -2.12 0.96
CA GLY A 232 -17.20 -3.10 0.18
C GLY A 232 -16.65 -3.24 -1.22
N ILE A 233 -16.72 -4.45 -1.77
CA ILE A 233 -16.32 -4.74 -3.14
C ILE A 233 -17.35 -5.64 -3.79
N GLU A 234 -17.52 -5.47 -5.09
CA GLU A 234 -18.35 -6.30 -5.95
C GLU A 234 -17.61 -6.62 -7.24
N TYR A 235 -17.65 -7.87 -7.66
CA TYR A 235 -17.20 -8.32 -8.96
C TYR A 235 -18.33 -9.09 -9.61
N GLN A 236 -18.64 -8.74 -10.84
CA GLN A 236 -19.72 -9.34 -11.61
C GLN A 236 -19.19 -9.94 -12.92
N ARG A 237 -19.53 -11.20 -13.15
CA ARG A 237 -19.32 -11.91 -14.43
C ARG A 237 -20.65 -12.48 -14.91
N GLY A 238 -21.21 -11.86 -15.93
CA GLY A 238 -22.57 -12.21 -16.38
C GLY A 238 -23.56 -12.11 -15.22
N GLU A 239 -24.24 -13.20 -14.88
CA GLU A 239 -25.18 -13.26 -13.76
C GLU A 239 -24.52 -13.54 -12.41
N LYS A 240 -23.26 -14.00 -12.41
CA LYS A 240 -22.54 -14.30 -11.16
C LYS A 240 -21.99 -13.03 -10.54
N ILE A 241 -22.45 -12.75 -9.31
CA ILE A 241 -21.96 -11.62 -8.51
C ILE A 241 -21.24 -12.17 -7.28
N ILE A 242 -20.05 -11.65 -7.01
CA ILE A 242 -19.25 -11.96 -5.81
C ILE A 242 -19.06 -10.65 -5.06
N ARG A 243 -19.46 -10.62 -3.79
CA ARG A 243 -19.34 -9.44 -2.92
C ARG A 243 -18.47 -9.74 -1.73
N GLY A 244 -17.67 -8.74 -1.37
CA GLY A 244 -16.87 -8.72 -0.15
C GLY A 244 -17.25 -7.52 0.71
N ILE A 245 -17.74 -7.78 1.90
CA ILE A 245 -18.15 -6.79 2.88
C ILE A 245 -17.13 -6.75 4.00
N ARG A 246 -16.58 -5.56 4.26
CA ARG A 246 -15.65 -5.34 5.37
C ARG A 246 -16.36 -5.44 6.71
N TYR A 247 -15.87 -6.31 7.57
CA TYR A 247 -16.29 -6.39 8.97
C TYR A 247 -15.08 -6.67 9.85
N LYS A 248 -14.82 -5.80 10.82
CA LYS A 248 -13.58 -5.82 11.61
C LYS A 248 -12.36 -5.92 10.70
N ASP A 249 -11.53 -6.92 10.88
CA ASP A 249 -10.27 -7.12 10.14
C ASP A 249 -10.41 -8.05 8.93
N GLY A 250 -11.63 -8.42 8.53
CA GLY A 250 -11.87 -9.37 7.45
C GLY A 250 -12.87 -8.90 6.41
N TYR A 251 -12.95 -9.67 5.33
CA TYR A 251 -13.97 -9.53 4.30
C TYR A 251 -14.81 -10.79 4.25
N TYR A 252 -16.12 -10.60 4.19
CA TYR A 252 -17.11 -11.66 4.25
C TYR A 252 -18.10 -11.51 3.11
N ASN A 253 -18.64 -12.63 2.64
CA ASN A 253 -19.76 -12.58 1.70
C ASN A 253 -21.06 -12.15 2.44
N GLU A 254 -22.14 -11.99 1.71
CA GLU A 254 -23.44 -11.56 2.24
C GLU A 254 -24.00 -12.48 3.36
N LYS A 255 -23.54 -13.74 3.40
CA LYS A 255 -23.95 -14.73 4.42
C LYS A 255 -23.02 -14.73 5.65
N GLY A 256 -22.07 -13.80 5.72
CA GLY A 256 -21.11 -13.75 6.81
C GLY A 256 -20.02 -14.84 6.75
N ILE A 257 -19.82 -15.47 5.59
CA ILE A 257 -18.74 -16.44 5.37
C ILE A 257 -17.52 -15.68 4.90
N SER A 258 -16.37 -15.87 5.55
CA SER A 258 -15.12 -15.20 5.20
C SER A 258 -14.71 -15.52 3.76
N LEU A 259 -14.36 -14.50 3.00
CA LEU A 259 -13.78 -14.64 1.65
C LEU A 259 -12.35 -15.19 1.71
N ARG A 260 -11.67 -14.99 2.83
CA ARG A 260 -10.34 -15.57 3.04
C ARG A 260 -10.49 -17.05 3.33
N LYS A 261 -9.94 -17.93 2.49
CA LYS A 261 -9.90 -19.37 2.80
C LYS A 261 -9.08 -19.63 4.04
N ALA A 262 -9.51 -20.63 4.83
CA ALA A 262 -8.82 -21.00 6.04
C ALA A 262 -7.34 -21.36 5.81
N PHE A 263 -6.99 -21.86 4.62
CA PHE A 263 -5.64 -22.31 4.30
C PHE A 263 -5.17 -21.81 2.93
N LEU A 264 -3.89 -21.39 2.84
CA LEU A 264 -3.19 -21.20 1.58
C LEU A 264 -3.00 -22.57 0.90
N LYS A 265 -3.09 -22.60 -0.42
CA LYS A 265 -2.79 -23.82 -1.19
C LYS A 265 -1.30 -24.17 -1.16
N VAL A 266 -0.43 -23.15 -1.02
CA VAL A 266 1.03 -23.29 -1.09
C VAL A 266 1.68 -22.39 -0.03
N PRO A 267 2.67 -22.89 0.73
CA PRO A 267 3.31 -22.15 1.82
C PRO A 267 4.46 -21.23 1.40
N LEU A 268 4.84 -21.16 0.10
CA LEU A 268 5.96 -20.36 -0.39
C LEU A 268 5.86 -20.12 -1.89
N ARG A 269 6.69 -19.22 -2.42
CA ARG A 269 6.99 -19.18 -3.87
C ARG A 269 8.01 -20.30 -4.19
N PHE A 270 7.76 -21.12 -5.19
CA PHE A 270 8.59 -22.25 -5.56
C PHE A 270 8.78 -22.37 -7.07
N ASN A 271 9.86 -23.04 -7.48
CA ASN A 271 10.16 -23.28 -8.89
C ASN A 271 9.38 -24.48 -9.44
N ARG A 272 9.35 -25.59 -8.68
CA ARG A 272 8.65 -26.83 -9.04
C ARG A 272 8.34 -27.69 -7.81
N ILE A 273 7.39 -28.59 -7.96
CA ILE A 273 7.19 -29.69 -7.00
C ILE A 273 8.20 -30.77 -7.34
N SER A 274 9.17 -31.00 -6.45
CA SER A 274 10.21 -32.02 -6.66
C SER A 274 9.74 -33.41 -6.23
N SER A 275 8.81 -33.50 -5.26
CA SER A 275 8.21 -34.78 -4.88
C SER A 275 6.76 -34.59 -4.43
N LYS A 276 5.88 -35.47 -4.89
CA LYS A 276 4.47 -35.46 -4.53
C LYS A 276 4.18 -36.37 -3.33
N PHE A 277 3.04 -36.17 -2.69
CA PHE A 277 2.51 -37.11 -1.69
C PHE A 277 2.34 -38.51 -2.28
N SER A 278 2.86 -39.53 -1.60
CA SER A 278 2.77 -40.94 -2.01
C SER A 278 2.81 -41.86 -0.79
N LEU A 279 1.97 -42.86 -0.76
CA LEU A 279 2.02 -43.90 0.27
C LEU A 279 3.13 -44.91 0.06
N ALA A 280 3.64 -45.03 -1.19
CA ALA A 280 4.70 -45.94 -1.57
C ALA A 280 5.60 -45.28 -2.63
N ARG A 281 6.80 -44.83 -2.24
CA ARG A 281 7.81 -44.26 -3.17
C ARG A 281 9.21 -44.82 -2.83
N LYS A 282 10.06 -44.95 -3.85
CA LYS A 282 11.48 -45.28 -3.64
C LYS A 282 12.16 -44.13 -2.89
N HIS A 283 12.71 -44.39 -1.72
CA HIS A 283 13.33 -43.34 -0.90
C HIS A 283 14.73 -42.99 -1.47
N PRO A 284 14.99 -41.67 -1.77
CA PRO A 284 16.18 -41.25 -2.50
C PRO A 284 17.50 -41.45 -1.73
N ILE A 285 17.46 -41.40 -0.40
CA ILE A 285 18.66 -41.52 0.46
C ILE A 285 18.75 -42.90 1.11
N LEU A 286 17.68 -43.34 1.77
CA LEU A 286 17.72 -44.57 2.58
C LEU A 286 17.37 -45.83 1.79
N GLY A 287 17.07 -45.72 0.51
CA GLY A 287 16.63 -46.85 -0.32
C GLY A 287 15.28 -47.46 0.12
N GLY A 288 14.87 -48.51 -0.60
CA GLY A 288 13.61 -49.19 -0.32
C GLY A 288 12.37 -48.36 -0.66
N THR A 289 11.20 -48.95 -0.49
CA THR A 289 9.89 -48.27 -0.68
C THR A 289 9.39 -47.74 0.65
N ARG A 290 9.18 -46.43 0.74
CA ARG A 290 8.70 -45.76 1.96
C ARG A 290 7.63 -44.71 1.60
N PRO A 291 6.67 -44.43 2.50
CA PRO A 291 5.72 -43.37 2.26
C PRO A 291 6.38 -41.99 2.30
N HIS A 292 5.96 -41.11 1.43
CA HIS A 292 6.21 -39.66 1.49
C HIS A 292 4.89 -38.96 1.80
N LEU A 293 4.70 -38.62 3.08
CA LEU A 293 3.44 -38.08 3.60
C LEU A 293 3.38 -36.55 3.53
N GLY A 294 4.02 -35.99 2.51
CA GLY A 294 4.11 -34.55 2.26
C GLY A 294 4.28 -34.21 0.78
N VAL A 295 4.56 -32.97 0.51
CA VAL A 295 4.91 -32.42 -0.81
C VAL A 295 6.21 -31.65 -0.67
N ASP A 296 7.19 -31.97 -1.51
CA ASP A 296 8.47 -31.27 -1.55
C ASP A 296 8.41 -30.16 -2.60
N TYR A 297 8.61 -28.91 -2.16
CA TYR A 297 8.65 -27.73 -2.99
C TYR A 297 10.10 -27.27 -3.16
N ALA A 298 10.68 -27.44 -4.35
CA ALA A 298 12.02 -26.98 -4.68
C ALA A 298 12.01 -25.45 -4.85
N ALA A 299 12.83 -24.77 -4.05
CA ALA A 299 13.01 -23.33 -4.10
C ALA A 299 14.43 -22.95 -3.65
N PRO A 300 14.95 -21.75 -4.02
CA PRO A 300 16.25 -21.27 -3.59
C PRO A 300 16.37 -21.24 -2.07
N PRO A 301 17.58 -21.49 -1.51
CA PRO A 301 17.84 -21.29 -0.09
C PRO A 301 17.47 -19.87 0.34
N GLY A 302 16.90 -19.72 1.55
CA GLY A 302 16.49 -18.42 2.06
C GLY A 302 15.13 -17.93 1.54
N THR A 303 14.45 -18.66 0.65
CA THR A 303 13.08 -18.32 0.23
C THR A 303 12.16 -18.33 1.45
N PRO A 304 11.37 -17.25 1.69
CA PRO A 304 10.45 -17.18 2.83
C PRO A 304 9.36 -18.25 2.77
N ILE A 305 9.12 -18.91 3.90
CA ILE A 305 8.05 -19.89 4.09
C ILE A 305 6.98 -19.27 4.97
N TRP A 306 5.72 -19.36 4.55
CA TRP A 306 4.58 -18.78 5.23
C TRP A 306 3.77 -19.82 6.00
N ALA A 307 3.20 -19.39 7.13
CA ALA A 307 2.10 -20.11 7.75
C ALA A 307 0.93 -20.19 6.76
N VAL A 308 0.48 -21.40 6.44
CA VAL A 308 -0.63 -21.57 5.47
C VAL A 308 -1.99 -21.15 6.05
N ALA A 309 -2.12 -21.06 7.37
CA ALA A 309 -3.31 -20.65 8.08
C ALA A 309 -2.95 -20.01 9.42
N ASP A 310 -3.91 -19.31 10.02
CA ASP A 310 -3.82 -18.86 11.40
C ASP A 310 -3.65 -20.09 12.31
N GLY A 311 -2.80 -19.98 13.33
CA GLY A 311 -2.53 -21.10 14.21
C GLY A 311 -1.61 -20.78 15.37
N THR A 312 -1.18 -21.82 16.05
CA THR A 312 -0.21 -21.74 17.15
C THR A 312 0.96 -22.67 16.85
N VAL A 313 2.17 -22.22 17.10
CA VAL A 313 3.38 -23.04 16.97
C VAL A 313 3.32 -24.16 18.01
N ALA A 314 3.14 -25.39 17.54
CA ALA A 314 3.13 -26.58 18.39
C ALA A 314 4.55 -26.96 18.77
N SER A 315 5.49 -26.85 17.82
CA SER A 315 6.94 -27.00 18.05
C SER A 315 7.75 -26.26 17.01
N SER A 316 8.94 -25.84 17.39
CA SER A 316 10.00 -25.36 16.51
C SER A 316 11.34 -25.82 17.04
N GLY A 317 12.19 -26.42 16.21
CA GLY A 317 13.47 -26.97 16.64
C GLY A 317 14.01 -28.00 15.66
N TRP A 318 15.12 -28.67 16.08
CA TRP A 318 15.78 -29.71 15.31
C TRP A 318 15.05 -31.05 15.41
N ASN A 319 14.91 -31.73 14.27
CA ASN A 319 14.42 -33.08 14.13
C ASN A 319 15.39 -33.89 13.24
N ASN A 320 15.84 -35.06 13.66
CA ASN A 320 16.87 -35.82 12.96
C ASN A 320 16.55 -36.14 11.49
N GLY A 321 15.29 -36.27 11.12
CA GLY A 321 14.87 -36.46 9.72
C GLY A 321 14.66 -35.16 8.96
N PHE A 322 13.92 -34.22 9.58
CA PHE A 322 13.49 -32.98 8.95
C PHE A 322 14.42 -31.79 9.16
N GLY A 323 15.53 -31.98 9.90
CA GLY A 323 16.39 -30.85 10.25
C GLY A 323 15.66 -29.81 11.12
N ASN A 324 15.87 -28.56 10.82
CA ASN A 324 15.06 -27.48 11.42
C ASN A 324 13.62 -27.60 10.95
N GLN A 325 12.70 -27.73 11.89
CA GLN A 325 11.27 -27.96 11.62
C GLN A 325 10.39 -27.01 12.42
N VAL A 326 9.33 -26.53 11.81
CA VAL A 326 8.19 -25.86 12.48
C VAL A 326 6.95 -26.71 12.30
N ILE A 327 6.19 -26.89 13.37
CA ILE A 327 4.87 -27.52 13.34
C ILE A 327 3.85 -26.51 13.87
N LEU A 328 2.80 -26.29 13.08
CA LEU A 328 1.69 -25.44 13.46
C LEU A 328 0.44 -26.28 13.74
N ARG A 329 -0.29 -25.92 14.79
CA ARG A 329 -1.63 -26.40 15.06
C ARG A 329 -2.62 -25.32 14.64
N HIS A 330 -3.58 -25.71 13.83
CA HIS A 330 -4.64 -24.87 13.32
C HIS A 330 -5.99 -25.26 13.90
N MET A 331 -7.04 -24.55 13.55
CA MET A 331 -8.41 -24.89 13.91
C MET A 331 -8.89 -26.17 13.20
N ASN A 332 -9.98 -26.74 13.69
CA ASN A 332 -10.64 -27.90 13.10
C ASN A 332 -9.73 -29.14 12.95
N GLY A 333 -8.81 -29.37 13.91
CA GLY A 333 -7.94 -30.54 13.94
C GLY A 333 -6.81 -30.57 12.91
N TYR A 334 -6.60 -29.47 12.16
CA TYR A 334 -5.51 -29.39 11.19
C TYR A 334 -4.16 -29.14 11.87
N MET A 335 -3.11 -29.77 11.33
CA MET A 335 -1.70 -29.50 11.65
C MET A 335 -0.92 -29.41 10.37
N THR A 336 0.09 -28.51 10.34
CA THR A 336 1.06 -28.41 9.24
C THR A 336 2.47 -28.48 9.75
N CYS A 337 3.33 -29.19 8.98
CA CYS A 337 4.73 -29.34 9.30
C CYS A 337 5.57 -28.76 8.14
N TYR A 338 6.66 -28.10 8.50
CA TYR A 338 7.57 -27.42 7.57
C TYR A 338 8.99 -27.87 7.92
N GLY A 339 9.59 -28.69 7.05
CA GLY A 339 10.90 -29.30 7.27
C GLY A 339 12.02 -28.71 6.40
N HIS A 340 13.26 -29.06 6.72
CA HIS A 340 14.49 -28.70 6.05
C HIS A 340 14.84 -27.20 6.05
N LEU A 341 14.34 -26.45 7.06
CA LEU A 341 14.51 -25.00 7.14
C LEU A 341 15.99 -24.63 7.34
N SER A 342 16.44 -23.55 6.71
CA SER A 342 17.75 -22.94 7.00
C SER A 342 17.72 -22.13 8.30
N ALA A 343 16.61 -21.46 8.57
CA ALA A 343 16.39 -20.66 9.78
C ALA A 343 14.89 -20.55 10.11
N PHE A 344 14.58 -20.27 11.39
CA PHE A 344 13.25 -19.93 11.82
C PHE A 344 12.93 -18.47 11.53
N GLY A 345 11.65 -18.13 11.30
CA GLY A 345 11.19 -16.75 11.18
C GLY A 345 11.32 -15.97 12.51
N PRO A 346 11.32 -14.64 12.45
CA PRO A 346 11.44 -13.81 13.66
C PRO A 346 10.36 -14.15 14.69
N GLY A 347 10.79 -14.43 15.92
CA GLY A 347 9.90 -14.71 17.06
C GLY A 347 9.20 -16.08 17.03
N ILE A 348 9.49 -16.96 16.09
CA ILE A 348 8.87 -18.29 15.96
C ILE A 348 9.42 -19.24 17.04
N ARG A 349 8.58 -19.53 18.04
CA ARG A 349 8.84 -20.48 19.12
C ARG A 349 7.56 -21.13 19.60
N LYS A 350 7.64 -22.30 20.23
CA LYS A 350 6.49 -23.01 20.78
C LYS A 350 5.56 -22.09 21.56
N GLY A 351 4.26 -22.22 21.33
CA GLY A 351 3.19 -21.47 22.00
C GLY A 351 2.85 -20.12 21.35
N VAL A 352 3.66 -19.61 20.42
CA VAL A 352 3.39 -18.33 19.73
C VAL A 352 2.27 -18.51 18.72
N ARG A 353 1.33 -17.56 18.70
CA ARG A 353 0.31 -17.45 17.64
C ARG A 353 0.93 -16.89 16.37
N VAL A 354 0.54 -17.45 15.25
CA VAL A 354 0.91 -16.99 13.92
C VAL A 354 -0.34 -16.73 13.09
N THR A 355 -0.24 -15.76 12.19
CA THR A 355 -1.30 -15.45 11.22
C THR A 355 -0.95 -16.05 9.86
N GLN A 356 -1.96 -16.31 9.04
CA GLN A 356 -1.77 -16.74 7.65
C GLN A 356 -0.88 -15.75 6.89
N LYS A 357 0.02 -16.24 6.02
CA LYS A 357 1.08 -15.49 5.33
C LYS A 357 2.22 -14.95 6.23
N GLN A 358 2.18 -15.13 7.54
CA GLN A 358 3.33 -14.78 8.38
C GLN A 358 4.54 -15.65 8.03
N VAL A 359 5.73 -15.03 7.90
CA VAL A 359 6.98 -15.79 7.66
C VAL A 359 7.34 -16.58 8.92
N ILE A 360 7.41 -17.90 8.79
CA ILE A 360 7.71 -18.83 9.89
C ILE A 360 9.09 -19.48 9.79
N GLY A 361 9.74 -19.35 8.63
CA GLY A 361 11.07 -19.86 8.37
C GLY A 361 11.51 -19.61 6.95
N TYR A 362 12.65 -20.16 6.61
CA TYR A 362 13.27 -20.00 5.30
C TYR A 362 13.72 -21.34 4.74
N VAL A 363 13.60 -21.51 3.42
CA VAL A 363 14.03 -22.75 2.73
C VAL A 363 15.50 -23.03 2.98
N GLY A 364 15.81 -24.27 3.29
CA GLY A 364 17.16 -24.77 3.47
C GLY A 364 17.32 -26.19 2.92
N SER A 365 18.30 -26.91 3.48
CA SER A 365 18.59 -28.31 3.17
C SER A 365 19.11 -29.02 4.43
N THR A 366 18.53 -28.70 5.59
CA THR A 366 18.94 -29.29 6.88
C THR A 366 18.32 -30.67 7.09
N GLY A 367 18.94 -31.54 7.89
CA GLY A 367 18.47 -32.90 8.10
C GLY A 367 18.74 -33.85 6.90
N LEU A 368 17.84 -34.81 6.68
CA LEU A 368 17.94 -35.78 5.58
C LEU A 368 17.38 -35.17 4.27
N SER A 369 18.17 -34.32 3.66
CA SER A 369 17.81 -33.59 2.43
C SER A 369 18.90 -33.79 1.36
N THR A 370 18.48 -33.90 0.10
CA THR A 370 19.39 -34.01 -1.07
C THR A 370 19.68 -32.68 -1.74
N GLY A 371 19.02 -31.60 -1.31
CA GLY A 371 19.19 -30.26 -1.87
C GLY A 371 18.10 -29.30 -1.36
N PRO A 372 18.19 -28.01 -1.68
CA PRO A 372 17.28 -27.00 -1.14
C PRO A 372 15.82 -27.24 -1.54
N HIS A 373 14.97 -27.48 -0.55
CA HIS A 373 13.52 -27.60 -0.70
C HIS A 373 12.79 -27.46 0.65
N LEU A 374 11.48 -27.29 0.61
CA LEU A 374 10.59 -27.43 1.75
C LEU A 374 9.88 -28.77 1.69
N ASP A 375 10.02 -29.63 2.72
CA ASP A 375 9.07 -30.73 2.97
C ASP A 375 7.87 -30.16 3.71
N TYR A 376 6.73 -30.08 3.01
CA TYR A 376 5.47 -29.58 3.55
C TYR A 376 4.49 -30.71 3.77
N ARG A 377 4.00 -30.84 5.01
CA ARG A 377 3.04 -31.88 5.38
C ARG A 377 1.78 -31.28 6.00
N LEU A 378 0.67 -31.89 5.67
CA LEU A 378 -0.65 -31.58 6.19
C LEU A 378 -1.22 -32.79 6.90
N ALA A 379 -1.72 -32.62 8.11
CA ALA A 379 -2.49 -33.63 8.83
C ALA A 379 -3.83 -33.04 9.27
N LYS A 380 -4.84 -33.88 9.33
CA LYS A 380 -6.14 -33.59 9.92
C LYS A 380 -6.53 -34.71 10.88
N ASP A 381 -6.85 -34.35 12.11
CA ASP A 381 -7.19 -35.29 13.19
C ASP A 381 -6.15 -36.41 13.33
N GLY A 382 -4.84 -36.05 13.25
CA GLY A 382 -3.71 -36.96 13.35
C GLY A 382 -3.38 -37.77 12.09
N GLN A 383 -4.17 -37.69 11.03
CA GLN A 383 -3.94 -38.41 9.78
C GLN A 383 -3.36 -37.50 8.71
N PHE A 384 -2.23 -37.91 8.10
CA PHE A 384 -1.65 -37.17 6.98
C PHE A 384 -2.55 -37.20 5.75
N ARG A 385 -2.70 -36.03 5.12
CA ARG A 385 -3.52 -35.80 3.92
C ARG A 385 -2.62 -35.29 2.78
N ASN A 386 -3.04 -35.54 1.56
CA ASN A 386 -2.34 -34.98 0.39
C ASN A 386 -2.67 -33.48 0.27
N PRO A 387 -1.71 -32.56 0.51
CA PRO A 387 -1.95 -31.12 0.48
C PRO A 387 -2.47 -30.61 -0.87
N LEU A 388 -2.11 -31.27 -1.98
CA LEU A 388 -2.54 -30.87 -3.34
C LEU A 388 -3.98 -31.25 -3.66
N LYS A 389 -4.55 -32.21 -2.90
CA LYS A 389 -5.93 -32.70 -3.11
C LYS A 389 -6.89 -32.28 -2.00
N GLU A 390 -6.35 -31.74 -0.88
CA GLU A 390 -7.22 -31.34 0.23
C GLU A 390 -8.11 -30.18 -0.15
N THR A 391 -9.38 -30.30 0.16
CA THR A 391 -10.36 -29.23 0.03
C THR A 391 -10.50 -28.55 1.37
N PHE A 392 -9.91 -27.39 1.50
CA PHE A 392 -9.99 -26.63 2.73
C PHE A 392 -11.35 -25.96 2.89
N PRO A 393 -11.88 -25.89 4.12
CA PRO A 393 -13.11 -25.16 4.40
C PRO A 393 -12.94 -23.69 4.02
N ALA A 394 -14.05 -23.02 3.71
CA ALA A 394 -14.10 -21.56 3.69
C ALA A 394 -13.56 -21.01 5.02
N GLY A 395 -13.09 -19.77 5.02
CA GLY A 395 -12.68 -19.10 6.25
C GLY A 395 -13.81 -19.11 7.28
N LEU A 396 -13.47 -18.88 8.52
CA LEU A 396 -14.44 -18.93 9.61
C LEU A 396 -15.58 -17.95 9.35
N PRO A 397 -16.84 -18.38 9.51
CA PRO A 397 -17.97 -17.48 9.46
C PRO A 397 -17.94 -16.54 10.66
N ILE A 398 -18.66 -15.44 10.56
CA ILE A 398 -18.92 -14.54 11.67
C ILE A 398 -19.60 -15.29 12.80
N GLY A 399 -19.17 -15.06 14.03
CA GLY A 399 -19.72 -15.69 15.22
C GLY A 399 -21.21 -15.37 15.39
N LYS A 400 -22.00 -16.32 15.91
CA LYS A 400 -23.46 -16.15 16.09
C LYS A 400 -23.81 -14.86 16.84
N GLY A 401 -23.05 -14.50 17.88
CA GLY A 401 -23.29 -13.29 18.68
C GLY A 401 -22.98 -11.97 17.96
N GLU A 402 -22.29 -12.02 16.82
CA GLU A 402 -21.92 -10.82 16.02
C GLU A 402 -22.70 -10.71 14.72
N MET A 403 -23.52 -11.72 14.41
CA MET A 403 -24.21 -11.80 13.12
C MET A 403 -25.17 -10.62 12.89
N GLU A 404 -25.88 -10.19 13.93
CA GLU A 404 -26.79 -9.04 13.84
C GLU A 404 -26.04 -7.74 13.49
N THR A 405 -24.93 -7.47 14.17
CA THR A 405 -24.08 -6.31 13.88
C THR A 405 -23.50 -6.39 12.47
N PHE A 406 -23.13 -7.61 12.03
CA PHE A 406 -22.68 -7.81 10.66
C PHE A 406 -23.78 -7.51 9.65
N HIS A 407 -25.02 -7.98 9.88
CA HIS A 407 -26.13 -7.73 8.96
C HIS A 407 -26.38 -6.23 8.77
N GLN A 408 -26.39 -5.45 9.87
CA GLN A 408 -26.52 -4.00 9.79
C GLN A 408 -25.40 -3.37 8.93
N ARG A 409 -24.14 -3.78 9.16
CA ARG A 409 -23.00 -3.30 8.37
C ARG A 409 -23.06 -3.76 6.91
N ARG A 410 -23.44 -5.00 6.66
CA ARG A 410 -23.64 -5.54 5.32
C ARG A 410 -24.67 -4.70 4.55
N ASP A 411 -25.83 -4.47 5.14
CA ASP A 411 -26.94 -3.78 4.47
C ASP A 411 -26.55 -2.33 4.13
N GLU A 412 -25.87 -1.65 5.02
CA GLU A 412 -25.29 -0.34 4.77
C GLU A 412 -24.31 -0.36 3.57
N ARG A 413 -23.40 -1.35 3.51
CA ARG A 413 -22.42 -1.46 2.41
C ARG A 413 -23.07 -1.84 1.08
N LEU A 414 -24.12 -2.68 1.14
CA LEU A 414 -24.89 -3.04 -0.05
C LEU A 414 -25.61 -1.83 -0.65
N VAL A 415 -26.19 -0.95 0.19
CA VAL A 415 -26.76 0.32 -0.28
C VAL A 415 -25.70 1.17 -0.99
N TRP A 416 -24.48 1.25 -0.46
CA TRP A 416 -23.40 2.00 -1.10
C TRP A 416 -22.95 1.38 -2.44
N LEU A 417 -22.82 0.04 -2.51
CA LEU A 417 -22.43 -0.66 -3.73
C LEU A 417 -23.50 -0.58 -4.83
N GLN A 418 -24.80 -0.57 -4.46
CA GLN A 418 -25.91 -0.63 -5.40
C GLN A 418 -26.46 0.77 -5.79
N GLY A 419 -26.33 1.78 -4.91
CA GLY A 419 -26.80 3.13 -5.18
C GLY A 419 -26.16 3.73 -6.43
N ASP A 420 -26.86 4.64 -7.10
CA ASP A 420 -26.36 5.30 -8.33
C ASP A 420 -25.38 6.45 -8.04
N SER A 421 -25.35 6.95 -6.81
CA SER A 421 -24.44 8.02 -6.40
C SER A 421 -22.98 7.51 -6.35
N PRO A 422 -22.01 8.27 -6.85
CA PRO A 422 -20.59 8.00 -6.65
C PRO A 422 -20.18 8.17 -5.17
N TYR A 423 -21.01 8.85 -4.38
CA TYR A 423 -20.82 9.05 -2.95
C TYR A 423 -21.86 8.25 -2.18
N PRO A 424 -21.49 7.55 -1.11
CA PRO A 424 -22.44 6.98 -0.17
C PRO A 424 -23.35 8.10 0.37
N PRO A 425 -24.61 7.81 0.74
CA PRO A 425 -25.47 8.81 1.35
C PRO A 425 -24.74 9.41 2.55
N SER A 426 -24.65 10.74 2.58
CA SER A 426 -23.96 11.48 3.62
C SER A 426 -24.52 11.10 4.98
N GLN A 427 -23.82 10.30 5.73
CA GLN A 427 -23.97 10.31 7.18
C GLN A 427 -23.41 11.68 7.60
N GLY A 428 -24.29 12.53 8.16
CA GLY A 428 -23.90 13.85 8.64
C GLY A 428 -22.58 13.73 9.40
N THR A 429 -21.68 14.67 9.16
CA THR A 429 -20.35 14.82 9.73
C THR A 429 -20.26 14.28 11.14
N MET A 430 -19.95 13.00 11.30
CA MET A 430 -19.46 12.47 12.57
C MET A 430 -18.01 12.94 12.68
N GLY A 431 -17.82 14.02 13.42
CA GLY A 431 -16.51 14.45 13.85
C GLY A 431 -15.83 13.31 14.60
N PHE A 432 -14.94 12.62 13.97
CA PHE A 432 -14.02 11.72 14.64
C PHE A 432 -12.93 12.58 15.30
N ASN A 433 -13.17 12.98 16.56
CA ASN A 433 -12.09 13.32 17.47
C ASN A 433 -11.27 12.06 17.74
N ARG A 434 -10.03 12.05 17.28
CA ARG A 434 -8.95 11.20 17.76
C ARG A 434 -7.85 12.05 18.33
#